data_c8f7158ec440cda86c6089054e63a6f5
#
_entry.id   c8f7158ec440cda86c6089054e63a6f5
#
_cell.length_a   1.000
_cell.length_b   1.000
_cell.length_c   1.000
_cell.angle_alpha   90.00
_cell.angle_beta   90.00
_cell.angle_gamma   90.00
#
_symmetry.space_group_name_H-M   'P 1'
#
loop_
_entity.id
_entity.type
_entity.pdbx_description
1 polymer ?
#
loop_
_entity_poly.entity_id
_entity_poly.type
_entity_poly.pdbx_seq_one_letter_code
_entity_poly.pdbx_strand_id
1 'polypeptide(L)'
;MPSIPNLSQDFYRFIWDGRLLISGINPYVFTPEQLANGLLKTTELTSLEAISNAKILIQGMGSLNASHYSNYPPINQLCFALAALFAKTSVLGSVIVLRIIIIGADLGILYFGKKLLERLNLPAKNIFWYFLNPFIIIELTGNLHFEGVMLFFVIWSLYLLDKKRWVLAAILLGVSVSVKLLPLLFLPLFYKYLAPDGLFKKGFWKMKKFYWVTLATIVFTFAP
;
A
#
# COMPACT_ATOMS: atom_id res chain seq x y z
N MET A 1 7.49 -19.59 -0.28
CA MET A 1 8.56 -19.99 0.67
C MET A 1 8.66 -18.96 1.79
N PRO A 2 8.78 -19.37 3.04
CA PRO A 2 8.99 -18.44 4.15
C PRO A 2 10.48 -18.04 4.23
N SER A 3 10.95 -17.30 3.20
CA SER A 3 12.31 -16.79 3.14
C SER A 3 12.32 -15.27 3.23
N ILE A 4 13.35 -14.72 3.87
CA ILE A 4 13.59 -13.28 3.89
C ILE A 4 13.91 -12.82 2.46
N PRO A 5 13.35 -11.67 1.98
CA PRO A 5 13.74 -11.09 0.71
C PRO A 5 15.24 -10.83 0.62
N ASN A 6 15.84 -11.11 -0.52
CA ASN A 6 17.29 -10.92 -0.74
C ASN A 6 17.64 -9.90 -1.84
N LEU A 7 16.65 -9.47 -2.62
CA LEU A 7 16.84 -8.48 -3.69
C LEU A 7 16.39 -7.06 -3.29
N SER A 8 15.68 -6.92 -2.16
CA SER A 8 15.27 -5.62 -1.63
C SER A 8 15.51 -5.56 -0.13
N GLN A 9 15.96 -4.40 0.36
CA GLN A 9 16.17 -4.12 1.78
C GLN A 9 14.97 -3.39 2.41
N ASP A 10 13.97 -2.99 1.63
CA ASP A 10 12.87 -2.13 2.07
C ASP A 10 12.01 -2.77 3.16
N PHE A 11 11.90 -4.10 3.16
CA PHE A 11 11.12 -4.80 4.18
C PHE A 11 11.63 -4.58 5.61
N TYR A 12 12.92 -4.29 5.80
CA TYR A 12 13.46 -3.92 7.11
C TYR A 12 12.86 -2.59 7.59
N ARG A 13 12.65 -1.65 6.65
CA ARG A 13 11.99 -0.38 6.94
C ARG A 13 10.51 -0.59 7.24
N PHE A 14 9.82 -1.48 6.53
CA PHE A 14 8.42 -1.80 6.79
C PHE A 14 8.24 -2.34 8.21
N ILE A 15 9.11 -3.26 8.63
CA ILE A 15 9.08 -3.84 9.97
C ILE A 15 9.40 -2.77 11.02
N TRP A 16 10.37 -1.89 10.74
CA TRP A 16 10.73 -0.78 11.61
C TRP A 16 9.54 0.16 11.82
N ASP A 17 8.96 0.67 10.76
CA ASP A 17 7.83 1.59 10.82
C ASP A 17 6.62 0.95 11.53
N GLY A 18 6.32 -0.33 11.25
CA GLY A 18 5.26 -1.07 11.91
C GLY A 18 5.48 -1.19 13.44
N ARG A 19 6.72 -1.43 13.86
CA ARG A 19 7.06 -1.51 15.31
C ARG A 19 6.99 -0.16 15.99
N LEU A 20 7.38 0.93 15.31
CA LEU A 20 7.17 2.28 15.83
C LEU A 20 5.69 2.54 16.09
N LEU A 21 4.83 2.24 15.11
CA LEU A 21 3.39 2.48 15.24
C LEU A 21 2.77 1.74 16.42
N ILE A 22 3.07 0.45 16.60
CA ILE A 22 2.51 -0.31 17.75
C ILE A 22 3.09 0.15 19.08
N SER A 23 4.24 0.83 19.08
CA SER A 23 4.83 1.47 20.26
C SER A 23 4.32 2.90 20.47
N GLY A 24 3.34 3.38 19.69
CA GLY A 24 2.79 4.73 19.80
C GLY A 24 3.68 5.83 19.25
N ILE A 25 4.71 5.50 18.47
CA ILE A 25 5.64 6.47 17.89
C ILE A 25 5.28 6.67 16.41
N ASN A 26 5.11 7.93 16.00
CA ASN A 26 4.80 8.27 14.62
C ASN A 26 6.07 8.11 13.73
N PRO A 27 6.06 7.19 12.72
CA PRO A 27 7.23 6.92 11.88
C PRO A 27 7.59 8.06 10.91
N TYR A 28 6.70 9.05 10.75
CA TYR A 28 6.96 10.20 9.88
C TYR A 28 7.77 11.32 10.55
N VAL A 29 7.88 11.29 11.88
CA VAL A 29 8.50 12.40 12.64
C VAL A 29 10.01 12.20 12.82
N PHE A 30 10.47 10.95 12.84
CA PHE A 30 11.86 10.62 13.11
C PHE A 30 12.45 9.69 12.05
N THR A 31 13.73 9.89 11.74
CA THR A 31 14.46 8.90 10.96
C THR A 31 14.94 7.75 11.88
N PRO A 32 15.13 6.53 11.34
CA PRO A 32 15.72 5.44 12.11
C PRO A 32 17.06 5.80 12.73
N GLU A 33 17.91 6.55 12.03
CA GLU A 33 19.21 7.01 12.50
C GLU A 33 19.09 7.98 13.68
N GLN A 34 18.15 8.92 13.64
CA GLN A 34 17.90 9.86 14.75
C GLN A 34 17.47 9.10 16.02
N LEU A 35 16.62 8.10 15.88
CA LEU A 35 16.21 7.25 17.01
C LEU A 35 17.36 6.38 17.53
N ALA A 36 18.20 5.87 16.63
CA ALA A 36 19.39 5.10 16.99
C ALA A 36 20.41 5.93 17.80
N ASN A 37 20.56 7.20 17.43
CA ASN A 37 21.48 8.15 18.09
C ASN A 37 20.93 8.75 19.39
N GLY A 38 19.76 8.32 19.84
CA GLY A 38 19.20 8.66 21.16
C GLY A 38 18.52 10.02 21.24
N LEU A 39 17.98 10.55 20.13
CA LEU A 39 17.26 11.83 20.11
C LEU A 39 16.02 11.86 21.01
N LEU A 40 15.44 10.70 21.35
CA LEU A 40 14.32 10.56 22.30
C LEU A 40 14.79 10.30 23.73
N LYS A 41 15.82 10.99 24.21
CA LYS A 41 16.22 10.95 25.62
C LYS A 41 15.27 11.68 26.57
N THR A 42 14.01 11.87 26.22
CA THR A 42 13.02 12.48 27.09
C THR A 42 12.00 11.46 27.57
N THR A 43 12.10 11.16 28.86
CA THR A 43 11.11 10.55 29.76
C THR A 43 10.49 9.21 29.32
N GLU A 44 10.90 8.15 30.03
CA GLU A 44 10.25 6.86 30.24
C GLU A 44 10.43 5.73 29.20
N LEU A 45 10.85 5.97 27.97
CA LEU A 45 11.26 4.90 27.06
C LEU A 45 12.62 5.25 26.45
N THR A 46 13.66 4.52 26.83
CA THR A 46 14.93 4.47 26.09
C THR A 46 14.62 3.90 24.72
N SER A 47 14.57 4.78 23.73
CA SER A 47 13.87 4.62 22.46
C SER A 47 14.30 3.42 21.60
N LEU A 48 15.51 2.90 21.80
CA LEU A 48 15.98 1.74 21.04
C LEU A 48 15.55 0.40 21.67
N GLU A 49 15.42 0.34 23.00
CA GLU A 49 15.00 -0.87 23.73
C GLU A 49 13.51 -1.19 23.50
N ALA A 50 12.70 -0.16 23.17
CA ALA A 50 11.29 -0.33 22.84
C ALA A 50 11.07 -1.01 21.48
N ILE A 51 12.05 -0.95 20.56
CA ILE A 51 11.95 -1.53 19.23
C ILE A 51 12.71 -2.84 19.19
N SER A 52 12.00 -3.95 19.22
CA SER A 52 12.58 -5.28 19.13
C SER A 52 13.49 -5.41 17.90
N ASN A 53 14.70 -5.94 18.09
CA ASN A 53 15.71 -6.13 17.03
C ASN A 53 16.11 -4.82 16.30
N ALA A 54 16.05 -3.66 16.96
CA ALA A 54 16.35 -2.36 16.37
C ALA A 54 17.68 -2.34 15.61
N LYS A 55 18.76 -2.86 16.22
CA LYS A 55 20.08 -2.92 15.58
C LYS A 55 20.07 -3.72 14.27
N ILE A 56 19.40 -4.88 14.26
CA ILE A 56 19.28 -5.73 13.05
C ILE A 56 18.50 -5.02 11.96
N LEU A 57 17.41 -4.33 12.31
CA LEU A 57 16.59 -3.60 11.34
C LEU A 57 17.35 -2.42 10.72
N ILE A 58 18.07 -1.63 11.54
CA ILE A 58 18.87 -0.50 11.06
C ILE A 58 20.00 -0.97 10.14
N GLN A 59 20.74 -2.01 10.55
CA GLN A 59 21.80 -2.58 9.73
C GLN A 59 21.26 -3.16 8.42
N GLY A 60 20.13 -3.87 8.49
CA GLY A 60 19.49 -4.49 7.33
C GLY A 60 18.94 -3.50 6.32
N MET A 61 18.36 -2.37 6.77
CA MET A 61 17.83 -1.35 5.84
C MET A 61 18.93 -0.50 5.20
N GLY A 62 20.15 -0.51 5.74
CA GLY A 62 21.28 0.28 5.23
C GLY A 62 21.20 1.76 5.58
N SER A 63 22.35 2.46 5.45
CA SER A 63 22.48 3.87 5.85
C SER A 63 21.53 4.81 5.08
N LEU A 64 21.32 4.57 3.79
CA LEU A 64 20.44 5.40 2.97
C LEU A 64 19.00 5.38 3.50
N ASN A 65 18.41 4.20 3.72
CA ASN A 65 17.05 4.07 4.25
C ASN A 65 16.95 4.56 5.71
N ALA A 66 18.01 4.37 6.49
CA ALA A 66 18.04 4.79 7.90
C ALA A 66 18.10 6.32 8.07
N SER A 67 18.69 7.05 7.12
CA SER A 67 18.83 8.52 7.17
C SER A 67 17.60 9.29 6.65
N HIS A 68 16.62 8.62 6.03
CA HIS A 68 15.43 9.26 5.47
C HIS A 68 14.18 9.08 6.34
N TYR A 69 13.30 10.08 6.30
CA TYR A 69 11.95 9.96 6.88
C TYR A 69 11.11 8.93 6.12
N SER A 70 10.11 8.37 6.78
CA SER A 70 9.19 7.45 6.11
C SER A 70 8.41 8.18 5.01
N ASN A 71 8.41 7.61 3.81
CA ASN A 71 7.65 8.09 2.65
C ASN A 71 6.50 7.14 2.27
N TYR A 72 6.29 6.09 3.07
CA TYR A 72 5.23 5.11 2.82
C TYR A 72 3.88 5.66 3.24
N PRO A 73 2.87 5.68 2.32
CA PRO A 73 1.53 6.18 2.63
C PRO A 73 0.82 5.42 3.74
N PRO A 74 -0.25 5.98 4.33
CA PRO A 74 -0.87 5.46 5.55
C PRO A 74 -1.41 4.03 5.48
N ILE A 75 -1.91 3.58 4.32
CA ILE A 75 -2.39 2.20 4.17
C ILE A 75 -1.22 1.20 4.25
N ASN A 76 -0.03 1.56 3.73
CA ASN A 76 1.17 0.75 3.92
C ASN A 76 1.55 0.69 5.41
N GLN A 77 1.51 1.84 6.08
CA GLN A 77 1.79 1.91 7.52
C GLN A 77 0.84 1.03 8.33
N LEU A 78 -0.45 0.98 7.97
CA LEU A 78 -1.41 0.05 8.56
C LEU A 78 -1.01 -1.42 8.33
N CYS A 79 -0.59 -1.77 7.12
CA CYS A 79 -0.10 -3.13 6.82
C CYS A 79 1.16 -3.47 7.62
N PHE A 80 2.06 -2.51 7.80
CA PHE A 80 3.27 -2.68 8.61
C PHE A 80 2.95 -2.85 10.10
N ALA A 81 2.00 -2.07 10.62
CA ALA A 81 1.49 -2.21 11.99
C ALA A 81 0.84 -3.58 12.21
N LEU A 82 0.03 -4.07 11.26
CA LEU A 82 -0.54 -5.42 11.33
C LEU A 82 0.56 -6.48 11.37
N ALA A 83 1.60 -6.36 10.54
CA ALA A 83 2.72 -7.30 10.56
C ALA A 83 3.43 -7.28 11.92
N ALA A 84 3.67 -6.10 12.51
CA ALA A 84 4.28 -5.97 13.83
C ALA A 84 3.39 -6.54 14.94
N LEU A 85 2.07 -6.34 14.86
CA LEU A 85 1.10 -6.83 15.84
C LEU A 85 1.07 -8.37 15.90
N PHE A 86 1.00 -9.02 14.72
CA PHE A 86 0.90 -10.48 14.65
C PHE A 86 2.24 -11.20 14.85
N ALA A 87 3.33 -10.62 14.34
CA ALA A 87 4.65 -11.24 14.40
C ALA A 87 5.45 -10.85 15.65
N LYS A 88 5.02 -9.83 16.40
CA LYS A 88 5.71 -9.32 17.58
C LYS A 88 7.20 -9.02 17.30
N THR A 89 8.12 -9.81 17.85
CA THR A 89 9.57 -9.63 17.73
C THR A 89 10.20 -10.34 16.52
N SER A 90 9.48 -11.26 15.87
CA SER A 90 10.04 -12.08 14.80
C SER A 90 10.12 -11.29 13.48
N VAL A 91 11.34 -11.12 12.94
CA VAL A 91 11.56 -10.53 11.61
C VAL A 91 10.94 -11.41 10.52
N LEU A 92 11.21 -12.73 10.57
CA LEU A 92 10.63 -13.68 9.62
C LEU A 92 9.11 -13.73 9.72
N GLY A 93 8.56 -13.67 10.92
CA GLY A 93 7.11 -13.59 11.13
C GLY A 93 6.50 -12.36 10.48
N SER A 94 7.13 -11.18 10.63
CA SER A 94 6.68 -9.95 9.96
C SER A 94 6.69 -10.08 8.43
N VAL A 95 7.76 -10.66 7.87
CA VAL A 95 7.87 -10.96 6.43
C VAL A 95 6.73 -11.88 5.96
N ILE A 96 6.40 -12.91 6.74
CA ILE A 96 5.30 -13.84 6.40
C ILE A 96 3.96 -13.10 6.39
N VAL A 97 3.67 -12.28 7.41
CA VAL A 97 2.41 -11.52 7.46
C VAL A 97 2.29 -10.55 6.29
N LEU A 98 3.36 -9.77 5.99
CA LEU A 98 3.37 -8.86 4.84
C LEU A 98 3.14 -9.62 3.52
N ARG A 99 3.78 -10.79 3.37
CA ARG A 99 3.61 -11.63 2.19
C ARG A 99 2.19 -12.17 2.05
N ILE A 100 1.54 -12.57 3.14
CA ILE A 100 0.13 -13.00 3.15
C ILE A 100 -0.78 -11.86 2.69
N ILE A 101 -0.53 -10.61 3.13
CA ILE A 101 -1.30 -9.44 2.68
C ILE A 101 -1.15 -9.26 1.16
N ILE A 102 0.06 -9.34 0.62
CA ILE A 102 0.32 -9.19 -0.81
C ILE A 102 -0.30 -10.33 -1.61
N ILE A 103 -0.15 -11.58 -1.18
CA ILE A 103 -0.81 -12.73 -1.82
C ILE A 103 -2.34 -12.57 -1.80
N GLY A 104 -2.90 -12.11 -0.69
CA GLY A 104 -4.33 -11.80 -0.60
C GLY A 104 -4.78 -10.76 -1.63
N ALA A 105 -3.97 -9.71 -1.84
CA ALA A 105 -4.21 -8.72 -2.88
C ALA A 105 -4.12 -9.32 -4.29
N ASP A 106 -3.12 -10.15 -4.56
CA ASP A 106 -2.96 -10.84 -5.86
C ASP A 106 -4.16 -11.77 -6.17
N LEU A 107 -4.64 -12.52 -5.18
CA LEU A 107 -5.87 -13.31 -5.32
C LEU A 107 -7.09 -12.43 -5.56
N GLY A 108 -7.15 -11.26 -4.94
CA GLY A 108 -8.16 -10.24 -5.21
C GLY A 108 -8.08 -9.72 -6.65
N ILE A 109 -6.88 -9.46 -7.17
CA ILE A 109 -6.65 -9.08 -8.59
C ILE A 109 -7.14 -10.19 -9.52
N LEU A 110 -6.79 -11.45 -9.23
CA LEU A 110 -7.26 -12.60 -10.01
C LEU A 110 -8.80 -12.64 -10.07
N TYR A 111 -9.46 -12.46 -8.93
CA TYR A 111 -10.92 -12.53 -8.84
C TYR A 111 -11.61 -11.36 -9.55
N PHE A 112 -11.26 -10.12 -9.19
CA PHE A 112 -11.91 -8.93 -9.76
C PHE A 112 -11.44 -8.64 -11.19
N GLY A 113 -10.16 -8.91 -11.49
CA GLY A 113 -9.60 -8.76 -12.84
C GLY A 113 -10.26 -9.69 -13.84
N LYS A 114 -10.44 -10.99 -13.48
CA LYS A 114 -11.19 -11.92 -14.31
C LYS A 114 -12.60 -11.42 -14.58
N LYS A 115 -13.35 -11.03 -13.53
CA LYS A 115 -14.70 -10.49 -13.68
C LYS A 115 -14.76 -9.20 -14.50
N LEU A 116 -13.76 -8.34 -14.38
CA LEU A 116 -13.68 -7.11 -15.18
C LEU A 116 -13.43 -7.44 -16.65
N LEU A 117 -12.53 -8.35 -16.97
CA LEU A 117 -12.27 -8.81 -18.34
C LEU A 117 -13.54 -9.39 -18.99
N GLU A 118 -14.25 -10.27 -18.29
CA GLU A 118 -15.53 -10.84 -18.76
C GLU A 118 -16.56 -9.76 -19.08
N ARG A 119 -16.67 -8.72 -18.25
CA ARG A 119 -17.59 -7.62 -18.46
C ARG A 119 -17.20 -6.69 -19.62
N LEU A 120 -15.91 -6.60 -19.91
CA LEU A 120 -15.37 -5.87 -21.06
C LEU A 120 -15.39 -6.70 -22.36
N ASN A 121 -15.96 -7.92 -22.33
CA ASN A 121 -15.98 -8.87 -23.44
C ASN A 121 -14.56 -9.29 -23.89
N LEU A 122 -13.62 -9.31 -22.95
CA LEU A 122 -12.26 -9.76 -23.17
C LEU A 122 -12.07 -11.19 -22.59
N PRO A 123 -11.17 -12.00 -23.18
CA PRO A 123 -10.92 -13.35 -22.67
C PRO A 123 -10.44 -13.33 -21.22
N ALA A 124 -11.19 -13.96 -20.32
CA ALA A 124 -10.86 -14.01 -18.89
C ALA A 124 -9.47 -14.63 -18.62
N LYS A 125 -9.00 -15.53 -19.50
CA LYS A 125 -7.65 -16.12 -19.42
C LYS A 125 -6.51 -15.10 -19.51
N ASN A 126 -6.76 -13.90 -20.01
CA ASN A 126 -5.75 -12.85 -20.12
C ASN A 126 -5.23 -12.40 -18.74
N ILE A 127 -5.97 -12.65 -17.65
CA ILE A 127 -5.50 -12.36 -16.30
C ILE A 127 -4.22 -13.14 -15.95
N PHE A 128 -4.00 -14.28 -16.57
CA PHE A 128 -2.81 -15.10 -16.31
C PHE A 128 -1.52 -14.47 -16.86
N TRP A 129 -1.59 -13.55 -17.82
CA TRP A 129 -0.43 -12.75 -18.23
C TRP A 129 0.12 -11.89 -17.08
N TYR A 130 -0.75 -11.44 -16.18
CA TYR A 130 -0.33 -10.79 -14.93
C TYR A 130 0.03 -11.82 -13.88
N PHE A 131 -0.90 -12.71 -13.54
CA PHE A 131 -0.82 -13.58 -12.36
C PHE A 131 0.32 -14.60 -12.41
N LEU A 132 0.67 -15.09 -13.60
CA LEU A 132 1.78 -16.04 -13.81
C LEU A 132 3.05 -15.36 -14.32
N ASN A 133 3.12 -14.03 -14.36
CA ASN A 133 4.31 -13.31 -14.75
C ASN A 133 5.41 -13.47 -13.68
N PRO A 134 6.59 -14.05 -14.02
CA PRO A 134 7.66 -14.25 -13.05
C PRO A 134 8.13 -12.95 -12.39
N PHE A 135 8.15 -11.84 -13.14
CA PHE A 135 8.50 -10.52 -12.59
C PHE A 135 7.51 -10.10 -11.47
N ILE A 136 6.21 -10.27 -11.69
CA ILE A 136 5.18 -9.96 -10.68
C ILE A 136 5.39 -10.81 -9.42
N ILE A 137 5.62 -12.12 -9.59
CA ILE A 137 5.82 -13.04 -8.48
C ILE A 137 7.10 -12.68 -7.69
N ILE A 138 8.20 -12.38 -8.37
CA ILE A 138 9.48 -12.07 -7.75
C ILE A 138 9.42 -10.71 -7.05
N GLU A 139 8.97 -9.66 -7.76
CA GLU A 139 9.00 -8.30 -7.24
C GLU A 139 7.90 -8.04 -6.20
N LEU A 140 6.66 -8.43 -6.47
CA LEU A 140 5.59 -8.13 -5.52
C LEU A 140 5.61 -9.09 -4.34
N THR A 141 5.50 -10.38 -4.59
CA THR A 141 5.39 -11.38 -3.51
C THR A 141 6.77 -11.72 -2.91
N GLY A 142 7.80 -11.83 -3.72
CA GLY A 142 9.16 -12.16 -3.30
C GLY A 142 9.81 -11.05 -2.50
N ASN A 143 9.84 -9.84 -3.05
CA ASN A 143 10.49 -8.65 -2.48
C ASN A 143 9.58 -7.78 -1.62
N LEU A 144 8.30 -8.18 -1.43
CA LEU A 144 7.30 -7.49 -0.60
C LEU A 144 6.96 -6.07 -1.10
N HIS A 145 6.84 -5.89 -2.42
CA HIS A 145 6.45 -4.61 -2.99
C HIS A 145 4.93 -4.42 -3.00
N PHE A 146 4.47 -3.31 -2.45
CA PHE A 146 3.05 -3.02 -2.23
C PHE A 146 2.29 -2.53 -3.46
N GLU A 147 2.93 -2.47 -4.63
CA GLU A 147 2.27 -2.22 -5.92
C GLU A 147 1.14 -3.21 -6.20
N GLY A 148 1.29 -4.47 -5.77
CA GLY A 148 0.21 -5.47 -5.86
C GLY A 148 -1.02 -5.06 -5.07
N VAL A 149 -0.85 -4.57 -3.85
CA VAL A 149 -1.94 -4.08 -3.00
C VAL A 149 -2.60 -2.83 -3.62
N MET A 150 -1.81 -1.90 -4.14
CA MET A 150 -2.31 -0.74 -4.88
C MET A 150 -3.15 -1.17 -6.09
N LEU A 151 -2.62 -2.06 -6.94
CA LEU A 151 -3.31 -2.56 -8.14
C LEU A 151 -4.60 -3.31 -7.79
N PHE A 152 -4.63 -4.06 -6.70
CA PHE A 152 -5.86 -4.70 -6.22
C PHE A 152 -6.98 -3.69 -6.05
N PHE A 153 -6.75 -2.57 -5.35
CA PHE A 153 -7.75 -1.54 -5.14
C PHE A 153 -8.10 -0.81 -6.43
N VAL A 154 -7.15 -0.60 -7.35
CA VAL A 154 -7.44 -0.03 -8.69
C VAL A 154 -8.36 -0.95 -9.48
N ILE A 155 -8.05 -2.25 -9.60
CA ILE A 155 -8.84 -3.21 -10.37
C ILE A 155 -10.24 -3.37 -9.76
N TRP A 156 -10.34 -3.43 -8.45
CA TRP A 156 -11.64 -3.49 -7.78
C TRP A 156 -12.45 -2.20 -7.98
N SER A 157 -11.80 -1.04 -7.94
CA SER A 157 -12.43 0.25 -8.27
C SER A 157 -13.00 0.25 -9.69
N LEU A 158 -12.21 -0.17 -10.69
CA LEU A 158 -12.64 -0.24 -12.09
C LEU A 158 -13.83 -1.20 -12.28
N TYR A 159 -13.79 -2.36 -11.60
CA TYR A 159 -14.90 -3.32 -11.62
C TYR A 159 -16.19 -2.72 -11.05
N LEU A 160 -16.11 -1.99 -9.93
CA LEU A 160 -17.26 -1.33 -9.33
C LEU A 160 -17.75 -0.14 -10.16
N LEU A 161 -16.84 0.56 -10.82
CA LEU A 161 -17.18 1.66 -11.71
C LEU A 161 -18.01 1.17 -12.92
N ASP A 162 -17.60 0.05 -13.52
CA ASP A 162 -18.34 -0.62 -14.57
C ASP A 162 -19.72 -1.10 -14.07
N LYS A 163 -19.83 -1.57 -12.83
CA LYS A 163 -21.12 -1.86 -12.16
C LYS A 163 -21.93 -0.63 -11.76
N LYS A 164 -21.51 0.58 -12.18
CA LYS A 164 -22.15 1.86 -11.86
C LYS A 164 -22.20 2.19 -10.35
N ARG A 165 -21.41 1.49 -9.53
CA ARG A 165 -21.25 1.75 -8.10
C ARG A 165 -20.13 2.78 -7.86
N TRP A 166 -20.29 3.96 -8.45
CA TRP A 166 -19.25 4.98 -8.55
C TRP A 166 -18.72 5.49 -7.20
N VAL A 167 -19.55 5.54 -6.13
CA VAL A 167 -19.11 5.98 -4.79
C VAL A 167 -18.08 5.01 -4.21
N LEU A 168 -18.40 3.71 -4.21
CA LEU A 168 -17.46 2.69 -3.74
C LEU A 168 -16.19 2.61 -4.61
N ALA A 169 -16.35 2.81 -5.93
CA ALA A 169 -15.21 2.89 -6.83
C ALA A 169 -14.29 4.07 -6.49
N ALA A 170 -14.86 5.25 -6.19
CA ALA A 170 -14.10 6.43 -5.78
C ALA A 170 -13.36 6.21 -4.45
N ILE A 171 -14.02 5.58 -3.47
CA ILE A 171 -13.38 5.21 -2.19
C ILE A 171 -12.20 4.28 -2.42
N LEU A 172 -12.38 3.19 -3.18
CA LEU A 172 -11.31 2.25 -3.46
C LEU A 172 -10.14 2.87 -4.24
N LEU A 173 -10.45 3.80 -5.16
CA LEU A 173 -9.40 4.55 -5.84
C LEU A 173 -8.63 5.44 -4.86
N GLY A 174 -9.30 6.12 -3.92
CA GLY A 174 -8.66 6.88 -2.87
C GLY A 174 -7.79 6.01 -1.96
N VAL A 175 -8.27 4.82 -1.58
CA VAL A 175 -7.49 3.83 -0.82
C VAL A 175 -6.26 3.38 -1.62
N SER A 176 -6.38 3.14 -2.94
CA SER A 176 -5.22 2.76 -3.76
C SER A 176 -4.14 3.85 -3.79
N VAL A 177 -4.53 5.13 -3.85
CA VAL A 177 -3.62 6.28 -3.75
C VAL A 177 -2.92 6.30 -2.39
N SER A 178 -3.63 5.90 -1.33
CA SER A 178 -3.08 5.82 0.04
C SER A 178 -2.20 4.59 0.28
N VAL A 179 -2.09 3.69 -0.70
CA VAL A 179 -1.03 2.67 -0.77
C VAL A 179 0.17 3.20 -1.55
N LYS A 180 -0.07 3.83 -2.69
CA LYS A 180 0.96 4.45 -3.54
C LYS A 180 0.33 5.55 -4.39
N LEU A 181 1.01 6.69 -4.55
CA LEU A 181 0.47 7.86 -5.24
C LEU A 181 0.27 7.66 -6.76
N LEU A 182 0.84 6.61 -7.32
CA LEU A 182 0.83 6.32 -8.76
C LEU A 182 -0.57 6.35 -9.41
N PRO A 183 -1.67 5.87 -8.76
CA PRO A 183 -3.00 5.92 -9.35
C PRO A 183 -3.52 7.34 -9.64
N LEU A 184 -2.94 8.38 -9.04
CA LEU A 184 -3.29 9.78 -9.37
C LEU A 184 -3.03 10.10 -10.85
N LEU A 185 -2.04 9.47 -11.48
CA LEU A 185 -1.74 9.64 -12.91
C LEU A 185 -2.89 9.18 -13.82
N PHE A 186 -3.76 8.30 -13.34
CA PHE A 186 -4.90 7.80 -14.10
C PHE A 186 -6.16 8.67 -13.95
N LEU A 187 -6.18 9.64 -13.03
CA LEU A 187 -7.36 10.50 -12.83
C LEU A 187 -7.89 11.15 -14.12
N PRO A 188 -7.05 11.66 -15.05
CA PRO A 188 -7.55 12.23 -16.31
C PRO A 188 -8.34 11.24 -17.16
N LEU A 189 -8.05 9.94 -17.08
CA LEU A 189 -8.79 8.90 -17.82
C LEU A 189 -10.22 8.74 -17.29
N PHE A 190 -10.41 8.89 -15.99
CA PHE A 190 -11.74 8.84 -15.36
C PHE A 190 -12.62 10.02 -15.80
N TYR A 191 -12.03 11.19 -16.08
CA TYR A 191 -12.77 12.33 -16.65
C TYR A 191 -13.48 11.93 -17.95
N LYS A 192 -12.73 11.41 -18.92
CA LYS A 192 -13.25 11.02 -20.22
C LYS A 192 -14.33 9.93 -20.11
N TYR A 193 -14.17 9.00 -19.19
CA TYR A 193 -15.13 7.92 -18.96
C TYR A 193 -16.43 8.42 -18.28
N LEU A 194 -16.34 9.30 -17.29
CA LEU A 194 -17.48 9.76 -16.49
C LEU A 194 -18.25 10.93 -17.13
N ALA A 195 -17.58 11.74 -17.94
CA ALA A 195 -18.16 12.92 -18.61
C ALA A 195 -17.89 12.92 -20.12
N PRO A 196 -18.30 11.88 -20.86
CA PRO A 196 -18.04 11.77 -22.31
C PRO A 196 -18.67 12.90 -23.11
N ASP A 197 -19.77 13.49 -22.59
CA ASP A 197 -20.54 14.53 -23.25
C ASP A 197 -20.04 15.97 -22.98
N GLY A 198 -18.94 16.13 -22.19
CA GLY A 198 -18.32 17.42 -21.90
C GLY A 198 -18.79 18.10 -20.59
N LEU A 199 -18.29 19.33 -20.39
CA LEU A 199 -18.26 20.04 -19.11
C LEU A 199 -19.61 20.48 -18.52
N PHE A 200 -20.70 20.51 -19.26
CA PHE A 200 -21.97 21.10 -18.78
C PHE A 200 -23.19 20.14 -18.80
N LYS A 201 -22.93 18.82 -18.90
CA LYS A 201 -23.99 17.80 -18.92
C LYS A 201 -24.04 16.97 -17.62
N LYS A 202 -25.04 16.09 -17.48
CA LYS A 202 -25.24 15.24 -16.28
C LYS A 202 -23.99 14.45 -15.85
N GLY A 203 -23.14 14.03 -16.81
CA GLY A 203 -21.88 13.32 -16.55
C GLY A 203 -20.87 14.15 -15.74
N PHE A 204 -20.82 15.45 -15.94
CA PHE A 204 -19.90 16.36 -15.24
C PHE A 204 -20.14 16.39 -13.72
N TRP A 205 -21.39 16.43 -13.27
CA TRP A 205 -21.70 16.40 -11.85
C TRP A 205 -21.33 15.07 -11.18
N LYS A 206 -21.53 13.95 -11.90
CA LYS A 206 -21.12 12.63 -11.43
C LYS A 206 -19.60 12.55 -11.33
N MET A 207 -18.89 13.07 -12.31
CA MET A 207 -17.44 13.16 -12.31
C MET A 207 -16.93 14.01 -11.12
N LYS A 208 -17.47 15.22 -10.91
CA LYS A 208 -17.10 16.04 -9.75
C LYS A 208 -17.28 15.28 -8.43
N LYS A 209 -18.44 14.65 -8.23
CA LYS A 209 -18.70 13.85 -7.04
C LYS A 209 -17.72 12.71 -6.88
N PHE A 210 -17.35 12.03 -7.97
CA PHE A 210 -16.35 10.96 -7.96
C PHE A 210 -14.99 11.48 -7.45
N TYR A 211 -14.50 12.59 -8.02
CA TYR A 211 -13.23 13.17 -7.58
C TYR A 211 -13.28 13.68 -6.14
N TRP A 212 -14.38 14.31 -5.73
CA TRP A 212 -14.53 14.75 -4.34
C TRP A 212 -14.51 13.59 -3.34
N VAL A 213 -15.19 12.48 -3.64
CA VAL A 213 -15.17 11.29 -2.79
C VAL A 213 -13.76 10.68 -2.76
N THR A 214 -13.09 10.59 -3.92
CA THR A 214 -11.69 10.11 -3.98
C THR A 214 -10.78 11.01 -3.13
N LEU A 215 -10.85 12.33 -3.31
CA LEU A 215 -10.06 13.29 -2.54
C LEU A 215 -10.37 13.22 -1.04
N ALA A 216 -11.64 13.17 -0.68
CA ALA A 216 -12.05 13.03 0.72
C ALA A 216 -11.52 11.75 1.36
N THR A 217 -11.51 10.63 0.61
CA THR A 217 -10.91 9.37 1.08
C THR A 217 -9.41 9.52 1.29
N ILE A 218 -8.69 10.15 0.35
CA ILE A 218 -7.25 10.41 0.48
C ILE A 218 -6.99 11.27 1.73
N VAL A 219 -7.68 12.41 1.86
CA VAL A 219 -7.52 13.31 3.02
C VAL A 219 -7.82 12.58 4.32
N PHE A 220 -8.88 11.78 4.37
CA PHE A 220 -9.23 11.00 5.56
C PHE A 220 -8.15 9.98 5.94
N THR A 221 -7.56 9.29 4.95
CA THR A 221 -6.52 8.29 5.22
C THR A 221 -5.17 8.93 5.60
N PHE A 222 -4.89 10.15 5.13
CA PHE A 222 -3.67 10.91 5.47
C PHE A 222 -3.86 11.81 6.70
N ALA A 223 -5.06 11.94 7.22
CA ALA A 223 -5.28 12.67 8.47
C ALA A 223 -4.53 11.99 9.62
N PRO A 224 -3.89 12.77 10.53
CA PRO A 224 -3.12 12.24 11.65
C PRO A 224 -4.02 11.59 12.70
#